data_8b97304561964d521462f87e9c652a19
#
_entry.id   8b97304561964d521462f87e9c652a19
#
_cell.length_a   1.000
_cell.length_b   1.000
_cell.length_c   1.000
_cell.angle_alpha   90.00
_cell.angle_beta   90.00
_cell.angle_gamma   90.00
#
_symmetry.space_group_name_H-M   'P 1'
#
loop_
_entity.id
_entity.type
_entity.pdbx_description
1 polymer ?
#
loop_
_entity_poly.entity_id
_entity_poly.type
_entity_poly.pdbx_seq_one_letter_code
_entity_poly.pdbx_strand_id
1 'polypeptide(L)'
;AIKTRASEAADLFETICGLVSCSMEEAEADRKEALPRLRALFAAVRDFDARFSAKKQERKLLEFSDFEHQALRLLRDADGKTTPLCESIRQNYAAVMVDDYQDTNALQDALYTCLATPSGDDLFLVGDLKQSIYRFRQADPSIFRQKLDRWPLLPGGTARPRPEEGTPGRNALLALDANFRSAPQVVAGINF
;
A
#
# COMPACT_ATOMS: atom_id res chain seq x y z
N ALA A 1 -16.29 -35.98 5.26
CA ALA A 1 -16.63 -34.59 4.84
C ALA A 1 -17.56 -33.90 5.86
N ILE A 2 -18.67 -34.48 6.31
CA ILE A 2 -19.61 -33.82 7.28
C ILE A 2 -19.00 -33.75 8.68
N LYS A 3 -18.33 -34.81 9.16
CA LYS A 3 -17.67 -34.84 10.46
C LYS A 3 -16.52 -33.83 10.55
N THR A 4 -15.78 -33.63 9.47
CA THR A 4 -14.66 -32.67 9.42
C THR A 4 -15.16 -31.22 9.54
N ARG A 5 -16.24 -30.87 8.84
CA ARG A 5 -16.85 -29.54 8.91
C ARG A 5 -17.46 -29.22 10.28
N ALA A 6 -18.02 -30.24 10.94
CA ALA A 6 -18.54 -30.05 12.32
C ALA A 6 -17.40 -29.80 13.32
N SER A 7 -16.24 -30.46 13.17
CA SER A 7 -15.05 -30.19 13.98
C SER A 7 -14.50 -28.80 13.76
N GLU A 8 -14.33 -28.39 12.49
CA GLU A 8 -13.87 -27.05 12.13
C GLU A 8 -14.80 -25.94 12.65
N ALA A 9 -16.12 -26.18 12.63
CA ALA A 9 -17.09 -25.24 13.19
C ALA A 9 -17.01 -25.16 14.72
N ALA A 10 -16.75 -26.28 15.41
CA ALA A 10 -16.56 -26.29 16.85
C ALA A 10 -15.29 -25.55 17.28
N ASP A 11 -14.16 -25.78 16.57
CA ASP A 11 -12.89 -25.11 16.81
C ASP A 11 -12.99 -23.60 16.58
N LEU A 12 -13.72 -23.19 15.52
CA LEU A 12 -14.00 -21.78 15.24
C LEU A 12 -14.87 -21.15 16.33
N PHE A 13 -15.88 -21.88 16.83
CA PHE A 13 -16.75 -21.42 17.90
C PHE A 13 -15.98 -21.26 19.22
N GLU A 14 -15.12 -22.21 19.59
CA GLU A 14 -14.23 -22.08 20.77
C GLU A 14 -13.28 -20.88 20.62
N THR A 15 -12.73 -20.66 19.43
CA THR A 15 -11.88 -19.50 19.14
C THR A 15 -12.63 -18.17 19.33
N ILE A 16 -13.87 -18.09 18.82
CA ILE A 16 -14.73 -16.91 18.97
C ILE A 16 -15.09 -16.70 20.44
N CYS A 17 -15.47 -17.76 21.17
CA CYS A 17 -15.76 -17.69 22.60
C CYS A 17 -14.54 -17.25 23.43
N GLY A 18 -13.32 -17.65 23.02
CA GLY A 18 -12.07 -17.21 23.65
C GLY A 18 -11.72 -15.73 23.39
N LEU A 19 -12.17 -15.19 22.26
CA LEU A 19 -12.01 -13.76 21.93
C LEU A 19 -13.02 -12.87 22.67
N VAL A 20 -14.18 -13.41 23.06
CA VAL A 20 -15.24 -12.72 23.83
C VAL A 20 -15.13 -13.18 25.29
N SER A 21 -14.11 -12.70 25.99
CA SER A 21 -13.79 -13.10 27.36
C SER A 21 -14.47 -12.26 28.45
N CYS A 22 -15.24 -11.23 28.06
CA CYS A 22 -15.92 -10.36 29.01
C CYS A 22 -17.42 -10.23 28.73
N SER A 23 -18.22 -9.95 29.75
CA SER A 23 -19.63 -9.60 29.59
C SER A 23 -19.79 -8.23 28.92
N MET A 24 -20.97 -7.96 28.35
CA MET A 24 -21.26 -6.64 27.79
C MET A 24 -21.17 -5.51 28.83
N GLU A 25 -21.51 -5.82 30.07
CA GLU A 25 -21.43 -4.86 31.19
C GLU A 25 -19.98 -4.53 31.56
N GLU A 26 -19.10 -5.54 31.62
CA GLU A 26 -17.66 -5.37 31.82
C GLU A 26 -17.04 -4.60 30.67
N ALA A 27 -17.33 -4.95 29.43
CA ALA A 27 -16.84 -4.25 28.25
C ALA A 27 -17.29 -2.77 28.23
N GLU A 28 -18.51 -2.47 28.67
CA GLU A 28 -18.98 -1.10 28.77
C GLU A 28 -18.34 -0.33 29.93
N ALA A 29 -18.05 -0.98 31.03
CA ALA A 29 -17.31 -0.38 32.15
C ALA A 29 -15.87 -0.06 31.73
N ASP A 30 -15.18 -0.99 31.10
CA ASP A 30 -13.83 -0.80 30.57
C ASP A 30 -13.79 0.32 29.52
N ARG A 31 -14.78 0.37 28.65
CA ARG A 31 -14.91 1.45 27.67
C ARG A 31 -15.10 2.82 28.33
N LYS A 32 -15.93 2.91 29.36
CA LYS A 32 -16.15 4.16 30.11
C LYS A 32 -14.88 4.63 30.80
N GLU A 33 -14.09 3.71 31.33
CA GLU A 33 -12.81 4.03 31.98
C GLU A 33 -11.72 4.39 30.94
N ALA A 34 -11.59 3.63 29.85
CA ALA A 34 -10.57 3.84 28.84
C ALA A 34 -10.82 5.08 27.97
N LEU A 35 -12.09 5.40 27.65
CA LEU A 35 -12.43 6.44 26.71
C LEU A 35 -11.92 7.84 27.07
N PRO A 36 -12.00 8.32 28.34
CA PRO A 36 -11.42 9.61 28.71
C PRO A 36 -9.91 9.66 28.53
N ARG A 37 -9.20 8.58 28.88
CA ARG A 37 -7.75 8.47 28.72
C ARG A 37 -7.35 8.48 27.25
N LEU A 38 -8.06 7.74 26.40
CA LEU A 38 -7.85 7.74 24.95
C LEU A 38 -8.13 9.13 24.34
N ARG A 39 -9.20 9.80 24.76
CA ARG A 39 -9.50 11.17 24.30
C ARG A 39 -8.41 12.15 24.68
N ALA A 40 -7.89 12.07 25.91
CA ALA A 40 -6.77 12.90 26.36
C ALA A 40 -5.51 12.63 25.54
N LEU A 41 -5.19 11.35 25.27
CA LEU A 41 -4.07 10.96 24.42
C LEU A 41 -4.19 11.52 23.00
N PHE A 42 -5.36 11.36 22.35
CA PHE A 42 -5.58 11.91 21.01
C PHE A 42 -5.56 13.46 20.99
N ALA A 43 -6.01 14.10 22.06
CA ALA A 43 -5.92 15.56 22.19
C ALA A 43 -4.46 16.01 22.30
N ALA A 44 -3.64 15.31 23.11
CA ALA A 44 -2.23 15.60 23.24
C ALA A 44 -1.45 15.37 21.92
N VAL A 45 -1.76 14.29 21.19
CA VAL A 45 -1.15 14.02 19.89
C VAL A 45 -1.48 15.13 18.88
N ARG A 46 -2.74 15.57 18.83
CA ARG A 46 -3.14 16.67 17.94
C ARG A 46 -2.51 18.01 18.31
N ASP A 47 -2.41 18.33 19.59
CA ASP A 47 -1.75 19.55 20.05
C ASP A 47 -0.24 19.51 19.71
N PHE A 48 0.40 18.37 19.93
CA PHE A 48 1.79 18.16 19.53
C PHE A 48 1.98 18.37 18.02
N ASP A 49 1.17 17.72 17.18
CA ASP A 49 1.25 17.83 15.72
C ASP A 49 1.07 19.29 15.24
N ALA A 50 0.07 19.99 15.81
CA ALA A 50 -0.15 21.39 15.48
C ALA A 50 1.04 22.29 15.85
N ARG A 51 1.58 22.12 17.05
CA ARG A 51 2.77 22.88 17.51
C ARG A 51 4.01 22.53 16.73
N PHE A 52 4.22 21.25 16.44
CA PHE A 52 5.36 20.78 15.65
C PHE A 52 5.31 21.32 14.23
N SER A 53 4.15 21.26 13.57
CA SER A 53 3.94 21.81 12.24
C SER A 53 4.14 23.33 12.21
N ALA A 54 3.60 24.08 13.20
CA ALA A 54 3.84 25.52 13.32
C ALA A 54 5.31 25.84 13.51
N LYS A 55 6.04 25.03 14.30
CA LYS A 55 7.47 25.24 14.54
C LYS A 55 8.31 24.94 13.31
N LYS A 56 7.96 23.93 12.52
CA LYS A 56 8.60 23.67 11.20
C LYS A 56 8.40 24.85 10.25
N GLN A 57 7.19 25.39 10.17
CA GLN A 57 6.89 26.57 9.33
C GLN A 57 7.67 27.81 9.76
N GLU A 58 7.70 28.11 11.06
CA GLU A 58 8.49 29.24 11.63
C GLU A 58 9.98 29.13 11.24
N ARG A 59 10.53 27.91 11.32
CA ARG A 59 11.94 27.65 11.00
C ARG A 59 12.20 27.39 9.52
N LYS A 60 11.18 27.35 8.67
CA LYS A 60 11.25 27.00 7.24
C LYS A 60 11.92 25.64 7.01
N LEU A 61 11.57 24.67 7.85
CA LEU A 61 12.07 23.29 7.77
C LEU A 61 10.97 22.37 7.25
N LEU A 62 11.38 21.38 6.46
CA LEU A 62 10.53 20.31 5.96
C LEU A 62 11.21 18.97 6.24
N GLU A 63 10.41 17.98 6.64
CA GLU A 63 10.82 16.58 6.70
C GLU A 63 10.50 15.90 5.36
N PHE A 64 11.09 14.73 5.09
CA PHE A 64 10.80 13.97 3.86
C PHE A 64 9.31 13.65 3.70
N SER A 65 8.63 13.29 4.78
CA SER A 65 7.19 13.04 4.77
C SER A 65 6.35 14.27 4.43
N ASP A 66 6.83 15.48 4.76
CA ASP A 66 6.12 16.72 4.40
C ASP A 66 6.07 16.91 2.88
N PHE A 67 7.15 16.53 2.15
CA PHE A 67 7.16 16.63 0.68
C PHE A 67 6.10 15.73 0.05
N GLU A 68 6.01 14.47 0.52
CA GLU A 68 5.02 13.52 0.01
C GLU A 68 3.59 14.00 0.29
N HIS A 69 3.30 14.45 1.52
CA HIS A 69 2.00 14.97 1.90
C HIS A 69 1.63 16.25 1.15
N GLN A 70 2.58 17.18 0.97
CA GLN A 70 2.33 18.42 0.23
C GLN A 70 2.12 18.14 -1.26
N ALA A 71 2.91 17.26 -1.85
CA ALA A 71 2.72 16.83 -3.23
C ALA A 71 1.31 16.25 -3.44
N LEU A 72 0.87 15.34 -2.56
CA LEU A 72 -0.46 14.76 -2.67
C LEU A 72 -1.58 15.80 -2.52
N ARG A 73 -1.43 16.80 -1.62
CA ARG A 73 -2.38 17.91 -1.48
C ARG A 73 -2.45 18.82 -2.70
N LEU A 74 -1.37 18.95 -3.45
CA LEU A 74 -1.37 19.70 -4.72
C LEU A 74 -2.01 18.91 -5.86
N LEU A 75 -1.88 17.58 -5.83
CA LEU A 75 -2.34 16.69 -6.89
C LEU A 75 -3.78 16.21 -6.69
N ARG A 76 -4.31 16.24 -5.45
CA ARG A 76 -5.70 15.87 -5.11
C ARG A 76 -6.39 16.97 -4.33
N ASP A 77 -7.66 17.19 -4.63
CA ASP A 77 -8.52 18.08 -3.88
C ASP A 77 -9.06 17.43 -2.58
N ALA A 78 -9.89 18.18 -1.83
CA ALA A 78 -10.51 17.71 -0.59
C ALA A 78 -11.46 16.50 -0.80
N ASP A 79 -12.01 16.34 -1.99
CA ASP A 79 -12.89 15.22 -2.37
C ASP A 79 -12.08 14.00 -2.89
N GLY A 80 -10.76 14.10 -2.92
CA GLY A 80 -9.87 13.06 -3.41
C GLY A 80 -9.77 12.97 -4.93
N LYS A 81 -10.33 13.92 -5.66
CA LYS A 81 -10.22 14.01 -7.12
C LYS A 81 -8.92 14.66 -7.55
N THR A 82 -8.43 14.30 -8.74
CA THR A 82 -7.24 14.93 -9.32
C THR A 82 -7.47 16.39 -9.65
N THR A 83 -6.49 17.22 -9.32
CA THR A 83 -6.52 18.67 -9.64
C THR A 83 -6.12 18.94 -11.08
N PRO A 84 -6.45 20.12 -11.65
CA PRO A 84 -5.96 20.53 -12.97
C PRO A 84 -4.44 20.53 -13.06
N LEU A 85 -3.73 20.79 -11.96
CA LEU A 85 -2.27 20.69 -11.89
C LEU A 85 -1.81 19.24 -12.11
N CYS A 86 -2.47 18.28 -11.48
CA CYS A 86 -2.16 16.87 -11.67
C CYS A 86 -2.32 16.46 -13.15
N GLU A 87 -3.40 16.88 -13.77
CA GLU A 87 -3.65 16.59 -15.20
C GLU A 87 -2.62 17.23 -16.12
N SER A 88 -2.22 18.47 -15.83
CA SER A 88 -1.15 19.14 -16.57
C SER A 88 0.20 18.42 -16.42
N ILE A 89 0.51 17.89 -15.23
CA ILE A 89 1.73 17.12 -15.00
C ILE A 89 1.68 15.81 -15.79
N ARG A 90 0.56 15.08 -15.75
CA ARG A 90 0.38 13.82 -16.51
C ARG A 90 0.68 13.97 -17.99
N GLN A 91 0.26 15.08 -18.61
CA GLN A 91 0.47 15.34 -20.02
C GLN A 91 1.94 15.46 -20.43
N ASN A 92 2.84 15.69 -19.46
CA ASN A 92 4.27 15.79 -19.71
C ASN A 92 5.00 14.45 -19.72
N TYR A 93 4.35 13.36 -19.32
CA TYR A 93 4.95 12.04 -19.19
C TYR A 93 4.18 11.00 -19.99
N ALA A 94 4.92 10.13 -20.67
CA ALA A 94 4.35 9.01 -21.41
C ALA A 94 4.09 7.78 -20.53
N ALA A 95 4.80 7.65 -19.43
CA ALA A 95 4.66 6.54 -18.49
C ALA A 95 5.18 6.92 -17.09
N VAL A 96 4.61 6.28 -16.09
CA VAL A 96 5.09 6.29 -14.69
C VAL A 96 5.71 4.93 -14.41
N MET A 97 7.01 4.92 -14.15
CA MET A 97 7.77 3.70 -13.87
C MET A 97 8.27 3.73 -12.44
N VAL A 98 7.99 2.68 -11.67
CA VAL A 98 8.40 2.57 -10.27
C VAL A 98 9.20 1.28 -10.11
N ASP A 99 10.45 1.43 -9.65
CA ASP A 99 11.30 0.32 -9.26
C ASP A 99 11.22 0.09 -7.75
N ASP A 100 11.62 -1.11 -7.29
CA ASP A 100 11.55 -1.51 -5.88
C ASP A 100 10.17 -1.28 -5.25
N TYR A 101 9.10 -1.56 -6.01
CA TYR A 101 7.73 -1.24 -5.59
C TYR A 101 7.31 -1.96 -4.29
N GLN A 102 7.98 -3.05 -3.90
CA GLN A 102 7.78 -3.73 -2.61
C GLN A 102 8.09 -2.83 -1.39
N ASP A 103 8.86 -1.76 -1.59
CA ASP A 103 9.26 -0.82 -0.53
C ASP A 103 8.42 0.46 -0.51
N THR A 104 7.33 0.49 -1.28
CA THR A 104 6.39 1.61 -1.36
C THR A 104 5.50 1.67 -0.11
N ASN A 105 5.24 2.88 0.39
CA ASN A 105 4.22 3.15 1.39
C ASN A 105 2.90 3.60 0.75
N ALA A 106 1.81 3.66 1.54
CA ALA A 106 0.49 4.02 1.04
C ALA A 106 0.42 5.44 0.43
N LEU A 107 1.22 6.37 0.94
CA LEU A 107 1.27 7.74 0.44
C LEU A 107 1.96 7.82 -0.92
N GLN A 108 3.05 7.08 -1.08
CA GLN A 108 3.77 6.96 -2.36
C GLN A 108 2.91 6.25 -3.42
N ASP A 109 2.22 5.16 -3.07
CA ASP A 109 1.27 4.50 -3.98
C ASP A 109 0.16 5.45 -4.45
N ALA A 110 -0.37 6.27 -3.53
CA ALA A 110 -1.34 7.30 -3.86
C ALA A 110 -0.77 8.35 -4.83
N LEU A 111 0.50 8.75 -4.68
CA LEU A 111 1.17 9.68 -5.59
C LEU A 111 1.37 9.07 -6.98
N TYR A 112 1.87 7.82 -7.07
CA TYR A 112 2.05 7.12 -8.35
C TYR A 112 0.73 6.94 -9.09
N THR A 113 -0.31 6.52 -8.36
CA THR A 113 -1.66 6.39 -8.92
C THR A 113 -2.23 7.74 -9.37
N CYS A 114 -1.90 8.82 -8.66
CA CYS A 114 -2.32 10.16 -9.02
C CYS A 114 -1.66 10.63 -10.33
N LEU A 115 -0.40 10.30 -10.53
CA LEU A 115 0.38 10.70 -11.71
C LEU A 115 0.10 9.82 -12.93
N ALA A 116 -0.34 8.59 -12.73
CA ALA A 116 -0.76 7.70 -13.81
C ALA A 116 -2.11 8.11 -14.40
N THR A 117 -2.41 7.68 -15.62
CA THR A 117 -3.73 7.85 -16.21
C THR A 117 -4.81 7.16 -15.40
N PRO A 118 -6.07 7.59 -15.48
CA PRO A 118 -7.17 6.94 -14.74
C PRO A 118 -7.34 5.44 -15.05
N SER A 119 -6.96 5.01 -16.26
CA SER A 119 -6.95 3.60 -16.67
C SER A 119 -5.75 2.83 -16.10
N GLY A 120 -4.66 3.52 -15.73
CA GLY A 120 -3.40 2.92 -15.27
C GLY A 120 -2.58 2.26 -16.39
N ASP A 121 -2.90 2.53 -17.66
CA ASP A 121 -2.22 1.90 -18.80
C ASP A 121 -0.77 2.36 -18.97
N ASP A 122 -0.43 3.48 -18.39
CA ASP A 122 0.89 4.11 -18.37
C ASP A 122 1.70 3.82 -17.08
N LEU A 123 1.15 3.00 -16.16
CA LEU A 123 1.82 2.65 -14.90
C LEU A 123 2.57 1.32 -15.05
N PHE A 124 3.89 1.37 -14.83
CA PHE A 124 4.77 0.20 -14.85
C PHE A 124 5.48 0.04 -13.51
N LEU A 125 5.22 -1.08 -12.84
CA LEU A 125 5.71 -1.36 -11.49
C LEU A 125 6.65 -2.57 -11.53
N VAL A 126 7.83 -2.44 -10.95
CA VAL A 126 8.81 -3.52 -10.81
C VAL A 126 9.07 -3.76 -9.32
N GLY A 127 9.18 -5.01 -8.92
CA GLY A 127 9.48 -5.34 -7.53
C GLY A 127 9.59 -6.84 -7.26
N ASP A 128 10.10 -7.16 -6.10
CA ASP A 128 10.18 -8.53 -5.58
C ASP A 128 9.80 -8.53 -4.09
N LEU A 129 8.65 -9.11 -3.74
CA LEU A 129 8.19 -9.18 -2.34
C LEU A 129 9.21 -9.83 -1.39
N LYS A 130 10.06 -10.74 -1.87
CA LYS A 130 11.10 -11.39 -1.06
C LYS A 130 12.22 -10.42 -0.65
N GLN A 131 12.37 -9.31 -1.36
CA GLN A 131 13.36 -8.27 -1.11
C GLN A 131 12.83 -7.11 -0.26
N SER A 132 11.59 -7.18 0.23
CA SER A 132 11.01 -6.14 1.09
C SER A 132 11.67 -6.17 2.48
N ILE A 133 12.53 -5.17 2.74
CA ILE A 133 13.28 -5.04 3.99
C ILE A 133 13.07 -3.68 4.68
N TYR A 134 12.34 -2.75 4.06
CA TYR A 134 12.20 -1.37 4.53
C TYR A 134 10.91 -1.09 5.33
N ARG A 135 10.33 -2.11 5.98
CA ARG A 135 9.15 -1.94 6.85
C ARG A 135 9.36 -0.89 7.96
N PHE A 136 10.59 -0.78 8.47
CA PHE A 136 10.96 0.24 9.46
C PHE A 136 10.91 1.69 8.90
N ARG A 137 10.85 1.86 7.58
CA ARG A 137 10.61 3.13 6.87
C ARG A 137 9.16 3.27 6.40
N GLN A 138 8.23 2.51 7.00
CA GLN A 138 6.80 2.51 6.67
C GLN A 138 6.46 1.89 5.30
N ALA A 139 7.39 1.18 4.66
CA ALA A 139 7.07 0.38 3.49
C ALA A 139 6.00 -0.67 3.83
N ASP A 140 5.01 -0.80 2.97
CA ASP A 140 3.92 -1.77 3.13
C ASP A 140 3.86 -2.74 1.94
N PRO A 141 4.51 -3.91 2.08
CA PRO A 141 4.50 -4.92 1.02
C PRO A 141 3.10 -5.45 0.67
N SER A 142 2.10 -5.22 1.53
CA SER A 142 0.73 -5.64 1.25
C SER A 142 0.13 -4.91 0.04
N ILE A 143 0.58 -3.68 -0.24
CA ILE A 143 0.19 -2.90 -1.41
C ILE A 143 0.58 -3.64 -2.69
N PHE A 144 1.82 -4.12 -2.77
CA PHE A 144 2.29 -4.89 -3.92
C PHE A 144 1.62 -6.25 -3.99
N ARG A 145 1.48 -6.96 -2.86
CA ARG A 145 0.79 -8.25 -2.79
C ARG A 145 -0.64 -8.18 -3.33
N GLN A 146 -1.40 -7.14 -2.99
CA GLN A 146 -2.76 -6.95 -3.50
C GLN A 146 -2.81 -6.83 -5.04
N LYS A 147 -1.79 -6.23 -5.67
CA LYS A 147 -1.70 -6.19 -7.13
C LYS A 147 -1.34 -7.55 -7.71
N LEU A 148 -0.41 -8.29 -7.06
CA LEU A 148 -0.04 -9.64 -7.46
C LEU A 148 -1.23 -10.62 -7.37
N ASP A 149 -2.07 -10.49 -6.35
CA ASP A 149 -3.24 -11.36 -6.14
C ASP A 149 -4.38 -11.05 -7.13
N ARG A 150 -4.47 -9.82 -7.62
CA ARG A 150 -5.58 -9.36 -8.46
C ARG A 150 -5.30 -9.41 -9.97
N TRP A 151 -4.05 -9.22 -10.36
CA TRP A 151 -3.68 -9.08 -11.76
C TRP A 151 -3.34 -10.44 -12.38
N PRO A 152 -3.82 -10.75 -13.60
CA PRO A 152 -3.52 -12.01 -14.24
C PRO A 152 -2.05 -12.08 -14.65
N LEU A 153 -1.44 -13.24 -14.42
CA LEU A 153 -0.09 -13.54 -14.88
C LEU A 153 -0.10 -13.77 -16.40
N LEU A 154 0.77 -13.08 -17.12
CA LEU A 154 0.98 -13.32 -18.55
C LEU A 154 1.92 -14.52 -18.74
N PRO A 155 1.54 -15.52 -19.54
CA PRO A 155 2.41 -16.66 -19.83
C PRO A 155 3.62 -16.22 -20.67
N GLY A 156 4.83 -16.57 -20.20
CA GLY A 156 6.05 -16.61 -21.01
C GLY A 156 6.51 -15.33 -21.69
N GLY A 157 6.30 -14.15 -21.10
CA GLY A 157 6.89 -12.91 -21.64
C GLY A 157 6.33 -12.47 -23.02
N THR A 158 5.18 -12.97 -23.39
CA THR A 158 4.53 -12.56 -24.64
C THR A 158 4.04 -11.12 -24.54
N ALA A 159 4.50 -10.28 -25.46
CA ALA A 159 4.01 -8.93 -25.61
C ALA A 159 2.48 -8.96 -25.73
N ARG A 160 1.82 -8.20 -24.89
CA ARG A 160 0.37 -8.07 -24.91
C ARG A 160 -0.06 -7.47 -26.25
N PRO A 161 -1.11 -7.98 -26.92
CA PRO A 161 -1.72 -7.24 -28.02
C PRO A 161 -2.12 -5.85 -27.50
N ARG A 162 -1.82 -4.80 -28.26
CA ARG A 162 -2.29 -3.44 -27.93
C ARG A 162 -3.80 -3.50 -27.71
N PRO A 163 -4.33 -2.92 -26.61
CA PRO A 163 -5.76 -2.80 -26.44
C PRO A 163 -6.31 -2.06 -27.66
N GLU A 164 -7.44 -2.52 -28.19
CA GLU A 164 -8.19 -1.72 -29.15
C GLU A 164 -8.58 -0.40 -28.49
N GLU A 165 -8.54 0.68 -29.26
CA GLU A 165 -8.84 2.02 -28.80
C GLU A 165 -10.21 2.04 -28.09
N GLY A 166 -10.26 2.40 -26.77
CA GLY A 166 -11.47 2.39 -25.94
C GLY A 166 -11.67 1.15 -25.07
N THR A 167 -10.83 0.13 -25.16
CA THR A 167 -10.91 -1.01 -24.23
C THR A 167 -10.21 -0.64 -22.90
N PRO A 168 -10.87 -0.77 -21.73
CA PRO A 168 -10.22 -0.54 -20.45
C PRO A 168 -8.95 -1.39 -20.35
N GLY A 169 -7.83 -0.75 -20.01
CA GLY A 169 -6.55 -1.43 -19.85
C GLY A 169 -6.68 -2.58 -18.86
N ARG A 170 -6.27 -3.79 -19.22
CA ARG A 170 -6.20 -4.92 -18.31
C ARG A 170 -4.83 -4.91 -17.68
N ASN A 171 -4.76 -4.63 -16.38
CA ASN A 171 -3.54 -4.82 -15.62
C ASN A 171 -3.07 -6.27 -15.77
N ALA A 172 -1.74 -6.47 -15.84
CA ALA A 172 -1.17 -7.78 -16.01
C ALA A 172 0.16 -7.89 -15.26
N LEU A 173 0.52 -9.11 -14.86
CA LEU A 173 1.79 -9.45 -14.26
C LEU A 173 2.69 -10.09 -15.30
N LEU A 174 3.96 -9.71 -15.28
CA LEU A 174 5.03 -10.37 -16.00
C LEU A 174 6.04 -10.89 -14.97
N ALA A 175 6.25 -12.21 -14.94
CA ALA A 175 7.30 -12.79 -14.10
C ALA A 175 8.65 -12.70 -14.81
N LEU A 176 9.65 -12.15 -14.09
CA LEU A 176 11.05 -12.15 -14.52
C LEU A 176 11.74 -13.32 -13.77
N ASP A 177 12.04 -14.39 -14.45
CA ASP A 177 12.58 -15.63 -13.91
C ASP A 177 14.06 -15.88 -14.25
N ALA A 178 14.64 -15.06 -15.13
CA ALA A 178 16.03 -15.16 -15.52
C ALA A 178 16.93 -14.25 -14.69
N ASN A 179 18.00 -14.82 -14.11
CA ASN A 179 19.01 -14.08 -13.38
C ASN A 179 20.20 -13.75 -14.30
N PHE A 180 20.35 -12.46 -14.63
CA PHE A 180 21.46 -11.96 -15.46
C PHE A 180 22.59 -11.29 -14.64
N ARG A 181 22.40 -11.15 -13.32
CA ARG A 181 23.32 -10.42 -12.43
C ARG A 181 24.38 -11.35 -11.83
N SER A 182 24.00 -12.56 -11.42
CA SER A 182 24.87 -13.48 -10.69
C SER A 182 25.51 -14.50 -11.63
N ALA A 183 26.77 -14.88 -11.32
CA ALA A 183 27.42 -15.98 -12.05
C ALA A 183 26.64 -17.30 -11.86
N PRO A 184 26.59 -18.20 -12.89
CA PRO A 184 25.84 -19.45 -12.81
C PRO A 184 26.19 -20.33 -11.61
N GLN A 185 27.44 -20.32 -11.16
CA GLN A 185 27.92 -21.09 -10.01
C GLN A 185 27.30 -20.58 -8.69
N VAL A 186 27.07 -19.25 -8.57
CA VAL A 186 26.41 -18.65 -7.40
C VAL A 186 24.93 -19.06 -7.37
N VAL A 187 24.25 -18.99 -8.51
CA VAL A 187 22.85 -19.40 -8.63
C VAL A 187 22.69 -20.89 -8.33
N ALA A 188 23.57 -21.73 -8.85
CA ALA A 188 23.57 -23.17 -8.56
C ALA A 188 23.82 -23.47 -7.07
N GLY A 189 24.69 -22.71 -6.40
CA GLY A 189 24.95 -22.85 -4.96
C GLY A 189 23.82 -22.42 -4.04
N ILE A 190 22.89 -21.56 -4.50
CA ILE A 190 21.73 -21.10 -3.70
C ILE A 190 20.53 -22.06 -3.86
N ASN A 191 20.44 -22.77 -4.97
CA ASN A 191 19.33 -23.69 -5.27
C ASN A 191 19.57 -25.13 -4.74
N PHE A 192 20.35 -25.26 -3.67
CA PHE A 192 20.59 -26.54 -2.97
C PHE A 192 19.52 -26.81 -1.93
#